data_a98711fe0a66200f3a1d86b050b16b5d
#
_entry.id   a98711fe0a66200f3a1d86b050b16b5d
#
_cell.length_a   1.000
_cell.length_b   1.000
_cell.length_c   1.000
_cell.angle_alpha   90.00
_cell.angle_beta   90.00
_cell.angle_gamma   90.00
#
_symmetry.space_group_name_H-M   'P 1'
#
loop_
_entity.id
_entity.type
_entity.pdbx_description
1 polymer ?
#
loop_
_entity_poly.entity_id
_entity_poly.type
_entity_poly.pdbx_seq_one_letter_code
_entity_poly.pdbx_strand_id
1 'polypeptide(L)'
;TRQLLMHSFIGLYDSHFLAVKLGTDALSFWLPAVANVSIDLRRGTFTDYYGARHVMKDFVDQRDESFRVLRSKEDLERFQRPRFHSPLSKILVSPFLRKFKDHASIAWVGGPWETAHALYPLTELLMDIYRDKPFVEKLLDLSVEIWVEAIEEAAELGMDGVIIGDDCGTQTGPMISPKHHSELVIPRLRKLVQEARRRGLYVILHSCGNIEPLLESIAECGFHAVHPLQPGAMNTLEVARKYKGKFAICTGFDVQRQHALKPEEVEQQVKELIEAASPHLILAPTNAITNETPPENLFAFLHAREKFGVLG
;
A
#
# COMPACT_ATOMS: atom_id res chain seq x y z
N THR A 1 -8.17 2.92 -25.09
CA THR A 1 -7.49 4.24 -25.15
C THR A 1 -8.02 5.19 -24.08
N ARG A 2 -9.34 5.30 -23.92
CA ARG A 2 -9.98 6.16 -22.90
C ARG A 2 -9.71 5.65 -21.47
N GLN A 3 -9.60 4.34 -21.29
CA GLN A 3 -9.40 3.70 -19.98
C GLN A 3 -7.93 3.65 -19.53
N LEU A 4 -6.97 3.52 -20.44
CA LEU A 4 -5.54 3.69 -20.11
C LEU A 4 -5.24 5.12 -19.61
N LEU A 5 -5.86 6.13 -20.21
CA LEU A 5 -5.80 7.51 -19.74
C LEU A 5 -6.58 7.72 -18.44
N MET A 6 -7.69 7.00 -18.22
CA MET A 6 -8.48 7.08 -17.00
C MET A 6 -7.79 6.41 -15.80
N HIS A 7 -7.10 5.28 -15.97
CA HIS A 7 -6.33 4.67 -14.88
C HIS A 7 -5.04 5.43 -14.54
N SER A 8 -4.38 6.04 -15.52
CA SER A 8 -3.10 6.71 -15.28
C SER A 8 -3.22 8.18 -14.89
N PHE A 9 -4.26 8.89 -15.30
CA PHE A 9 -4.32 10.36 -15.15
C PHE A 9 -5.69 10.91 -14.75
N ILE A 10 -6.78 10.36 -15.28
CA ILE A 10 -8.15 10.86 -15.05
C ILE A 10 -8.87 10.03 -13.97
N GLY A 11 -8.54 8.75 -13.83
CA GLY A 11 -9.12 7.88 -12.81
C GLY A 11 -8.76 8.29 -11.37
N LEU A 12 -7.59 8.90 -11.16
CA LEU A 12 -7.23 9.53 -9.90
C LEU A 12 -8.20 10.67 -9.54
N TYR A 13 -8.63 11.45 -10.52
CA TYR A 13 -9.53 12.60 -10.32
C TYR A 13 -10.94 12.18 -9.94
N ASP A 14 -11.54 11.27 -10.69
CA ASP A 14 -12.92 10.83 -10.45
C ASP A 14 -13.04 10.02 -9.14
N SER A 15 -12.04 9.22 -8.80
CA SER A 15 -12.04 8.45 -7.57
C SER A 15 -11.96 9.31 -6.31
N HIS A 16 -11.16 10.38 -6.29
CA HIS A 16 -11.09 11.31 -5.15
C HIS A 16 -12.41 12.08 -4.98
N PHE A 17 -13.01 12.57 -6.05
CA PHE A 17 -14.31 13.23 -5.97
C PHE A 17 -15.41 12.29 -5.50
N LEU A 18 -15.41 11.03 -5.96
CA LEU A 18 -16.35 10.03 -5.48
C LEU A 18 -16.11 9.70 -4.00
N ALA A 19 -14.87 9.49 -3.59
CA ALA A 19 -14.50 9.22 -2.20
C ALA A 19 -14.99 10.34 -1.27
N VAL A 20 -14.75 11.59 -1.63
CA VAL A 20 -15.24 12.76 -0.87
C VAL A 20 -16.77 12.78 -0.79
N LYS A 21 -17.48 12.49 -1.89
CA LYS A 21 -18.96 12.38 -1.88
C LYS A 21 -19.47 11.25 -0.99
N LEU A 22 -18.68 10.19 -0.82
CA LEU A 22 -18.98 9.07 0.09
C LEU A 22 -18.56 9.35 1.54
N GLY A 23 -18.06 10.56 1.83
CA GLY A 23 -17.69 11.00 3.17
C GLY A 23 -16.37 10.42 3.68
N THR A 24 -15.40 10.18 2.79
CA THR A 24 -14.04 9.75 3.18
C THR A 24 -13.29 10.89 3.85
N ASP A 25 -12.60 10.63 4.97
CA ASP A 25 -11.81 11.62 5.71
C ASP A 25 -10.36 11.74 5.21
N ALA A 26 -9.89 10.76 4.45
CA ALA A 26 -8.53 10.71 3.92
C ALA A 26 -8.50 10.32 2.44
N LEU A 27 -7.54 10.88 1.71
CA LEU A 27 -7.30 10.60 0.29
C LEU A 27 -5.87 10.13 0.09
N SER A 28 -5.69 9.08 -0.70
CA SER A 28 -4.37 8.56 -1.02
C SER A 28 -3.90 8.96 -2.41
N PHE A 29 -2.61 9.19 -2.57
CA PHE A 29 -1.99 9.70 -3.77
C PHE A 29 -0.78 8.87 -4.18
N TRP A 30 -0.68 8.53 -5.46
CA TRP A 30 0.56 8.06 -6.04
C TRP A 30 1.39 9.25 -6.53
N LEU A 31 2.63 9.33 -6.05
CA LEU A 31 3.53 10.40 -6.50
C LEU A 31 4.08 10.08 -7.90
N PRO A 32 4.08 11.03 -8.82
CA PRO A 32 4.67 10.84 -10.13
C PRO A 32 6.19 10.73 -10.01
N ALA A 33 6.75 9.69 -10.61
CA ALA A 33 8.20 9.50 -10.70
C ALA A 33 8.69 9.82 -12.12
N VAL A 34 9.85 10.44 -12.22
CA VAL A 34 10.58 10.52 -13.49
C VAL A 34 11.38 9.23 -13.65
N ALA A 35 10.97 8.42 -14.61
CA ALA A 35 11.53 7.09 -14.79
C ALA A 35 11.29 6.58 -16.22
N ASN A 36 11.68 5.34 -16.47
CA ASN A 36 11.59 4.65 -17.76
C ASN A 36 10.15 4.27 -18.13
N VAL A 37 9.21 5.17 -17.96
CA VAL A 37 7.79 4.92 -18.31
C VAL A 37 7.64 4.95 -19.81
N SER A 38 7.11 3.89 -20.39
CA SER A 38 6.74 3.81 -21.80
C SER A 38 5.34 3.23 -21.95
N ILE A 39 4.60 3.70 -22.96
CA ILE A 39 3.24 3.24 -23.24
C ILE A 39 3.16 2.80 -24.70
N ASP A 40 2.83 1.53 -24.94
CA ASP A 40 2.51 1.00 -26.27
C ASP A 40 1.00 0.75 -26.37
N LEU A 41 0.29 1.75 -26.89
CA LEU A 41 -1.16 1.70 -27.05
C LEU A 41 -1.63 0.62 -28.04
N ARG A 42 -0.76 0.18 -28.99
CA ARG A 42 -1.12 -0.84 -29.97
C ARG A 42 -1.15 -2.23 -29.36
N ARG A 43 -0.25 -2.47 -28.41
CA ARG A 43 -0.15 -3.74 -27.69
C ARG A 43 -0.91 -3.75 -26.38
N GLY A 44 -1.43 -2.60 -25.94
CA GLY A 44 -2.05 -2.45 -24.63
C GLY A 44 -1.07 -2.70 -23.49
N THR A 45 0.22 -2.34 -23.69
CA THR A 45 1.26 -2.53 -22.68
C THR A 45 1.84 -1.19 -22.23
N PHE A 46 2.31 -1.14 -20.99
CA PHE A 46 3.10 -0.01 -20.49
C PHE A 46 4.22 -0.53 -19.57
N THR A 47 5.22 0.30 -19.32
CA THR A 47 6.19 0.07 -18.26
C THR A 47 5.90 1.02 -17.11
N ASP A 48 6.01 0.50 -15.89
CA ASP A 48 5.94 1.31 -14.68
C ASP A 48 7.26 2.09 -14.45
N TYR A 49 7.33 2.81 -13.35
CA TYR A 49 8.53 3.58 -13.00
C TYR A 49 9.76 2.72 -12.67
N TYR A 50 9.61 1.44 -12.38
CA TYR A 50 10.73 0.50 -12.28
C TYR A 50 11.20 -0.02 -13.63
N GLY A 51 10.41 0.20 -14.70
CA GLY A 51 10.62 -0.41 -16.00
C GLY A 51 10.00 -1.81 -16.12
N ALA A 52 9.20 -2.26 -15.13
CA ALA A 52 8.47 -3.51 -15.25
C ALA A 52 7.34 -3.36 -16.27
N ARG A 53 7.18 -4.37 -17.13
CA ARG A 53 6.14 -4.36 -18.16
C ARG A 53 4.81 -4.85 -17.61
N HIS A 54 3.77 -4.12 -17.98
CA HIS A 54 2.39 -4.41 -17.64
C HIS A 54 1.55 -4.60 -18.90
N VAL A 55 0.54 -5.44 -18.82
CA VAL A 55 -0.44 -5.71 -19.86
C VAL A 55 -1.82 -5.35 -19.32
N MET A 56 -2.55 -4.50 -20.05
CA MET A 56 -3.95 -4.23 -19.76
C MET A 56 -4.83 -5.28 -20.39
N LYS A 57 -5.41 -6.16 -19.58
CA LYS A 57 -6.34 -7.19 -20.03
C LYS A 57 -7.67 -7.03 -19.29
N ASP A 58 -8.76 -6.92 -20.04
CA ASP A 58 -10.12 -6.78 -19.49
C ASP A 58 -10.23 -5.66 -18.43
N PHE A 59 -9.52 -4.53 -18.67
CA PHE A 59 -9.42 -3.37 -17.77
C PHE A 59 -8.69 -3.63 -16.44
N VAL A 60 -8.03 -4.78 -16.31
CA VAL A 60 -7.19 -5.12 -15.17
C VAL A 60 -5.73 -4.97 -15.59
N ASP A 61 -4.98 -4.23 -14.79
CA ASP A 61 -3.53 -4.16 -14.91
C ASP A 61 -2.92 -5.48 -14.43
N GLN A 62 -2.18 -6.14 -15.31
CA GLN A 62 -1.46 -7.36 -15.00
C GLN A 62 0.02 -7.17 -15.31
N ARG A 63 0.85 -7.38 -14.31
CA ARG A 63 2.29 -7.40 -14.52
C ARG A 63 2.67 -8.58 -15.43
N ASP A 64 3.53 -8.31 -16.40
CA ASP A 64 4.09 -9.34 -17.26
C ASP A 64 5.24 -10.05 -16.55
N GLU A 65 4.94 -11.15 -15.90
CA GLU A 65 5.92 -11.96 -15.15
C GLU A 65 7.05 -12.55 -16.04
N SER A 66 6.86 -12.56 -17.36
CA SER A 66 7.91 -12.96 -18.29
C SER A 66 8.95 -11.87 -18.52
N PHE A 67 8.61 -10.62 -18.20
CA PHE A 67 9.49 -9.47 -18.34
C PHE A 67 10.21 -9.21 -17.01
N ARG A 68 11.54 -9.28 -17.05
CA ARG A 68 12.40 -9.07 -15.88
C ARG A 68 13.09 -7.72 -15.98
N VAL A 69 12.97 -6.92 -14.93
CA VAL A 69 13.69 -5.63 -14.81
C VAL A 69 15.18 -5.91 -14.65
N LEU A 70 15.52 -6.68 -13.63
CA LEU A 70 16.88 -7.21 -13.46
C LEU A 70 16.94 -8.65 -13.95
N ARG A 71 17.75 -8.90 -14.99
CA ARG A 71 17.94 -10.24 -15.59
C ARG A 71 19.08 -10.99 -14.93
N SER A 72 20.00 -10.24 -14.34
CA SER A 72 21.16 -10.74 -13.62
C SER A 72 21.48 -9.84 -12.42
N LYS A 73 22.37 -10.31 -11.55
CA LYS A 73 22.80 -9.52 -10.38
C LYS A 73 23.64 -8.31 -10.78
N GLU A 74 24.37 -8.40 -11.89
CA GLU A 74 25.19 -7.31 -12.45
C GLU A 74 24.33 -6.16 -12.97
N ASP A 75 23.07 -6.42 -13.34
CA ASP A 75 22.14 -5.38 -13.80
C ASP A 75 21.80 -4.39 -12.67
N LEU A 76 21.93 -4.80 -11.40
CA LEU A 76 21.68 -3.93 -10.25
C LEU A 76 22.59 -2.71 -10.25
N GLU A 77 23.85 -2.86 -10.66
CA GLU A 77 24.81 -1.75 -10.69
C GLU A 77 24.52 -0.73 -11.80
N ARG A 78 23.75 -1.13 -12.82
CA ARG A 78 23.35 -0.29 -13.96
C ARG A 78 21.91 0.18 -13.88
N PHE A 79 21.19 -0.25 -12.85
CA PHE A 79 19.79 0.07 -12.69
C PHE A 79 19.60 1.58 -12.48
N GLN A 80 18.80 2.19 -13.34
CA GLN A 80 18.42 3.59 -13.21
C GLN A 80 17.18 3.69 -12.33
N ARG A 81 17.39 4.07 -11.08
CA ARG A 81 16.29 4.22 -10.13
C ARG A 81 15.34 5.35 -10.51
N PRO A 82 14.04 5.19 -10.25
CA PRO A 82 13.07 6.27 -10.39
C PRO A 82 13.45 7.46 -9.50
N ARG A 83 13.10 8.68 -9.94
CA ARG A 83 13.32 9.92 -9.20
C ARG A 83 11.99 10.59 -8.93
N PHE A 84 11.74 10.96 -7.69
CA PHE A 84 10.47 11.53 -7.24
C PHE A 84 10.51 13.07 -7.16
N HIS A 85 11.65 13.68 -6.87
CA HIS A 85 11.80 15.13 -6.92
C HIS A 85 11.63 15.66 -8.34
N SER A 86 10.42 16.08 -8.67
CA SER A 86 10.04 16.51 -10.00
C SER A 86 9.04 17.67 -9.96
N PRO A 87 9.17 18.67 -10.86
CA PRO A 87 8.12 19.67 -11.07
C PRO A 87 6.74 19.07 -11.37
N LEU A 88 6.69 17.82 -11.86
CA LEU A 88 5.44 17.11 -12.15
C LEU A 88 4.60 16.90 -10.89
N SER A 89 5.20 16.57 -9.76
CA SER A 89 4.48 16.40 -8.49
C SER A 89 3.74 17.68 -8.11
N LYS A 90 4.40 18.84 -8.22
CA LYS A 90 3.79 20.14 -7.92
C LYS A 90 2.65 20.46 -8.88
N ILE A 91 2.81 20.13 -10.16
CA ILE A 91 1.78 20.39 -11.19
C ILE A 91 0.59 19.46 -11.02
N LEU A 92 0.82 18.17 -10.74
CA LEU A 92 -0.22 17.14 -10.77
C LEU A 92 -0.89 16.92 -9.41
N VAL A 93 -0.15 17.02 -8.32
CA VAL A 93 -0.64 16.68 -6.97
C VAL A 93 -1.10 17.92 -6.20
N SER A 94 -0.35 19.03 -6.22
CA SER A 94 -0.67 20.20 -5.40
C SER A 94 -2.05 20.82 -5.67
N PRO A 95 -2.62 20.82 -6.89
CA PRO A 95 -3.99 21.31 -7.09
C PRO A 95 -5.03 20.52 -6.31
N PHE A 96 -4.83 19.19 -6.17
CA PHE A 96 -5.72 18.32 -5.39
C PHE A 96 -5.56 18.54 -3.92
N LEU A 97 -4.32 18.63 -3.40
CA LEU A 97 -4.06 18.94 -1.99
C LEU A 97 -4.77 20.24 -1.59
N ARG A 98 -4.69 21.26 -2.44
CA ARG A 98 -5.43 22.53 -2.21
C ARG A 98 -6.94 22.38 -2.29
N LYS A 99 -7.44 21.58 -3.24
CA LYS A 99 -8.88 21.34 -3.43
C LYS A 99 -9.49 20.58 -2.27
N PHE A 100 -8.77 19.63 -1.71
CA PHE A 100 -9.22 18.72 -0.64
C PHE A 100 -8.47 18.95 0.68
N LYS A 101 -8.11 20.20 0.96
CA LYS A 101 -7.32 20.61 2.15
C LYS A 101 -7.93 20.22 3.50
N ASP A 102 -9.23 19.90 3.54
CA ASP A 102 -9.96 19.48 4.73
C ASP A 102 -9.97 17.94 4.90
N HIS A 103 -9.26 17.23 4.04
CA HIS A 103 -9.09 15.77 4.08
C HIS A 103 -7.61 15.45 4.28
N ALA A 104 -7.34 14.42 5.07
CA ALA A 104 -5.97 13.93 5.23
C ALA A 104 -5.42 13.43 3.89
N SER A 105 -4.20 13.83 3.56
CA SER A 105 -3.51 13.50 2.32
C SER A 105 -2.37 12.52 2.57
N ILE A 106 -2.45 11.33 1.98
CA ILE A 106 -1.53 10.23 2.25
C ILE A 106 -0.86 9.78 0.95
N ALA A 107 0.46 9.80 0.88
CA ALA A 107 1.19 9.28 -0.28
C ALA A 107 1.40 7.77 -0.20
N TRP A 108 1.21 7.07 -1.32
CA TRP A 108 1.67 5.70 -1.47
C TRP A 108 3.16 5.67 -1.78
N VAL A 109 3.92 4.93 -0.98
CA VAL A 109 5.33 4.61 -1.20
C VAL A 109 5.53 3.11 -1.06
N GLY A 110 6.50 2.55 -1.75
CA GLY A 110 6.76 1.12 -1.65
C GLY A 110 7.62 0.75 -0.44
N GLY A 111 7.59 -0.52 -0.11
CA GLY A 111 8.44 -1.09 0.91
C GLY A 111 9.65 -1.83 0.34
N PRO A 112 10.58 -2.25 1.21
CA PRO A 112 11.82 -2.88 0.77
C PRO A 112 11.60 -4.26 0.12
N TRP A 113 10.71 -5.09 0.66
CA TRP A 113 10.49 -6.44 0.18
C TRP A 113 9.73 -6.46 -1.15
N GLU A 114 8.62 -5.73 -1.23
CA GLU A 114 7.81 -5.66 -2.44
C GLU A 114 8.59 -5.05 -3.60
N THR A 115 9.36 -3.99 -3.36
CA THR A 115 10.22 -3.40 -4.39
C THR A 115 11.30 -4.37 -4.84
N ALA A 116 11.91 -5.13 -3.93
CA ALA A 116 12.94 -6.10 -4.28
C ALA A 116 12.41 -7.16 -5.25
N HIS A 117 11.24 -7.75 -4.96
CA HIS A 117 10.66 -8.74 -5.89
C HIS A 117 9.95 -8.12 -7.10
N ALA A 118 9.68 -6.80 -7.07
CA ALA A 118 9.29 -6.07 -8.26
C ALA A 118 10.45 -5.92 -9.25
N LEU A 119 11.66 -5.77 -8.78
CA LEU A 119 12.86 -5.62 -9.59
C LEU A 119 13.45 -6.97 -10.00
N TYR A 120 13.49 -7.94 -9.09
CA TYR A 120 14.14 -9.24 -9.26
C TYR A 120 13.15 -10.39 -9.01
N PRO A 121 13.20 -11.49 -9.78
CA PRO A 121 12.20 -12.55 -9.66
C PRO A 121 12.09 -13.12 -8.25
N LEU A 122 10.86 -13.23 -7.74
CA LEU A 122 10.59 -13.66 -6.36
C LEU A 122 11.23 -15.03 -6.04
N THR A 123 11.15 -16.00 -6.97
CA THR A 123 11.73 -17.33 -6.74
C THR A 123 13.23 -17.26 -6.54
N GLU A 124 13.94 -16.50 -7.36
CA GLU A 124 15.38 -16.30 -7.25
C GLU A 124 15.72 -15.51 -5.99
N LEU A 125 14.94 -14.48 -5.67
CA LEU A 125 15.10 -13.70 -4.42
C LEU A 125 15.00 -14.58 -3.18
N LEU A 126 14.01 -15.46 -3.12
CA LEU A 126 13.83 -16.41 -2.02
C LEU A 126 15.00 -17.39 -1.89
N MET A 127 15.55 -17.85 -3.02
CA MET A 127 16.74 -18.72 -3.02
C MET A 127 18.00 -17.95 -2.61
N ASP A 128 18.14 -16.71 -3.04
CA ASP A 128 19.33 -15.90 -2.79
C ASP A 128 19.43 -15.40 -1.34
N ILE A 129 18.35 -15.43 -0.57
CA ILE A 129 18.42 -15.27 0.89
C ILE A 129 19.45 -16.24 1.51
N TYR A 130 19.58 -17.44 0.94
CA TYR A 130 20.48 -18.48 1.42
C TYR A 130 21.78 -18.58 0.62
N ARG A 131 21.78 -18.22 -0.68
CA ARG A 131 22.91 -18.39 -1.59
C ARG A 131 23.79 -17.16 -1.71
N ASP A 132 23.15 -15.96 -1.64
CA ASP A 132 23.82 -14.68 -1.83
C ASP A 132 23.14 -13.56 -1.03
N LYS A 133 23.16 -13.72 0.29
CA LYS A 133 22.58 -12.73 1.20
C LYS A 133 23.10 -11.30 0.94
N PRO A 134 24.40 -11.06 0.64
CA PRO A 134 24.89 -9.72 0.32
C PRO A 134 24.22 -9.07 -0.89
N PHE A 135 23.87 -9.84 -1.93
CA PHE A 135 23.10 -9.33 -3.06
C PHE A 135 21.67 -8.93 -2.64
N VAL A 136 21.00 -9.78 -1.86
CA VAL A 136 19.66 -9.47 -1.34
C VAL A 136 19.68 -8.20 -0.50
N GLU A 137 20.68 -8.03 0.35
CA GLU A 137 20.85 -6.82 1.17
C GLU A 137 21.02 -5.57 0.31
N LYS A 138 21.85 -5.62 -0.74
CA LYS A 138 22.02 -4.50 -1.69
C LYS A 138 20.72 -4.15 -2.40
N LEU A 139 19.96 -5.14 -2.82
CA LEU A 139 18.68 -4.94 -3.51
C LEU A 139 17.63 -4.30 -2.60
N LEU A 140 17.55 -4.75 -1.36
CA LEU A 140 16.68 -4.16 -0.33
C LEU A 140 17.13 -2.74 0.05
N ASP A 141 18.44 -2.46 0.12
CA ASP A 141 18.96 -1.13 0.40
C ASP A 141 18.69 -0.14 -0.75
N LEU A 142 18.78 -0.58 -2.01
CA LEU A 142 18.34 0.21 -3.17
C LEU A 142 16.87 0.59 -3.06
N SER A 143 16.02 -0.33 -2.60
CA SER A 143 14.59 -0.05 -2.38
C SER A 143 14.39 1.07 -1.37
N VAL A 144 15.15 1.07 -0.27
CA VAL A 144 15.09 2.15 0.72
C VAL A 144 15.50 3.49 0.11
N GLU A 145 16.57 3.54 -0.69
CA GLU A 145 17.02 4.77 -1.34
C GLU A 145 15.96 5.37 -2.27
N ILE A 146 15.25 4.51 -3.03
CA ILE A 146 14.15 4.94 -3.89
C ILE A 146 13.04 5.60 -3.06
N TRP A 147 12.62 4.95 -1.98
CA TRP A 147 11.43 5.39 -1.25
C TRP A 147 11.70 6.49 -0.22
N VAL A 148 12.93 6.66 0.23
CA VAL A 148 13.34 7.86 0.97
C VAL A 148 13.07 9.11 0.15
N GLU A 149 13.44 9.13 -1.15
CA GLU A 149 13.19 10.27 -2.02
C GLU A 149 11.67 10.57 -2.20
N ALA A 150 10.85 9.52 -2.28
CA ALA A 150 9.39 9.70 -2.36
C ALA A 150 8.80 10.24 -1.05
N ILE A 151 9.31 9.80 0.10
CA ILE A 151 8.92 10.33 1.43
C ILE A 151 9.30 11.81 1.54
N GLU A 152 10.49 12.17 1.06
CA GLU A 152 10.94 13.57 1.00
C GLU A 152 9.99 14.43 0.17
N GLU A 153 9.66 13.97 -1.04
CA GLU A 153 8.72 14.66 -1.93
C GLU A 153 7.33 14.82 -1.30
N ALA A 154 6.80 13.77 -0.63
CA ALA A 154 5.53 13.85 0.08
C ALA A 154 5.53 14.95 1.15
N ALA A 155 6.61 15.03 1.94
CA ALA A 155 6.77 16.06 2.96
C ALA A 155 6.89 17.48 2.36
N GLU A 156 7.64 17.65 1.25
CA GLU A 156 7.78 18.94 0.56
C GLU A 156 6.47 19.41 -0.07
N LEU A 157 5.61 18.48 -0.48
CA LEU A 157 4.25 18.79 -0.96
C LEU A 157 3.28 19.17 0.16
N GLY A 158 3.68 19.00 1.43
CA GLY A 158 2.85 19.28 2.60
C GLY A 158 1.78 18.23 2.84
N MET A 159 2.03 16.96 2.50
CA MET A 159 1.12 15.85 2.78
C MET A 159 1.17 15.46 4.26
N ASP A 160 0.08 14.83 4.75
CA ASP A 160 -0.06 14.46 6.17
C ASP A 160 0.63 13.14 6.51
N GLY A 161 0.80 12.25 5.56
CA GLY A 161 1.40 10.95 5.82
C GLY A 161 1.76 10.13 4.61
N VAL A 162 2.30 8.94 4.87
CA VAL A 162 2.64 7.95 3.85
C VAL A 162 2.09 6.56 4.23
N ILE A 163 1.70 5.80 3.21
CA ILE A 163 1.46 4.36 3.30
C ILE A 163 2.66 3.65 2.68
N ILE A 164 3.36 2.85 3.46
CA ILE A 164 4.44 1.99 2.96
C ILE A 164 3.81 0.66 2.56
N GLY A 165 3.73 0.39 1.24
CA GLY A 165 3.27 -0.89 0.70
C GLY A 165 4.40 -1.90 0.69
N ASP A 166 4.27 -2.96 1.49
CA ASP A 166 5.28 -4.01 1.59
C ASP A 166 4.62 -5.36 1.90
N ASP A 167 4.08 -5.99 0.86
CA ASP A 167 3.35 -7.26 0.99
C ASP A 167 4.29 -8.40 1.41
N CYS A 168 4.27 -8.70 2.72
CA CYS A 168 5.11 -9.73 3.34
C CYS A 168 4.34 -11.02 3.68
N GLY A 169 3.01 -11.01 3.56
CA GLY A 169 2.13 -12.13 3.93
C GLY A 169 1.62 -12.95 2.75
N THR A 170 1.31 -14.21 3.02
CA THR A 170 0.47 -15.08 2.21
C THR A 170 -0.84 -15.36 2.95
N GLN A 171 -1.75 -16.17 2.39
CA GLN A 171 -2.99 -16.55 3.10
C GLN A 171 -2.71 -17.34 4.40
N THR A 172 -1.59 -18.02 4.51
CA THR A 172 -1.28 -18.93 5.61
C THR A 172 -0.15 -18.48 6.53
N GLY A 173 0.61 -17.44 6.14
CA GLY A 173 1.73 -16.92 6.93
C GLY A 173 2.65 -16.01 6.14
N PRO A 174 3.77 -15.56 6.72
CA PRO A 174 4.74 -14.71 6.03
C PRO A 174 5.41 -15.41 4.83
N MET A 175 5.77 -14.63 3.79
CA MET A 175 6.48 -15.14 2.61
C MET A 175 7.89 -15.67 2.92
N ILE A 176 8.55 -15.08 3.90
CA ILE A 176 9.84 -15.52 4.44
C ILE A 176 9.72 -15.70 5.95
N SER A 177 10.60 -16.52 6.52
CA SER A 177 10.55 -16.78 7.96
C SER A 177 10.61 -15.49 8.78
N PRO A 178 9.94 -15.41 9.95
CA PRO A 178 10.05 -14.25 10.83
C PRO A 178 11.50 -13.85 11.17
N LYS A 179 12.39 -14.84 11.26
CA LYS A 179 13.83 -14.60 11.45
C LYS A 179 14.44 -13.82 10.28
N HIS A 180 14.25 -14.29 9.04
CA HIS A 180 14.78 -13.58 7.86
C HIS A 180 14.12 -12.22 7.66
N HIS A 181 12.82 -12.11 7.94
CA HIS A 181 12.13 -10.82 7.91
C HIS A 181 12.73 -9.83 8.91
N SER A 182 12.98 -10.28 10.14
CA SER A 182 13.61 -9.46 11.18
C SER A 182 15.05 -9.04 10.83
N GLU A 183 15.82 -9.92 10.19
CA GLU A 183 17.20 -9.63 9.79
C GLU A 183 17.30 -8.74 8.54
N LEU A 184 16.43 -8.94 7.55
CA LEU A 184 16.56 -8.34 6.23
C LEU A 184 15.61 -7.16 6.00
N VAL A 185 14.34 -7.30 6.38
CA VAL A 185 13.27 -6.35 6.04
C VAL A 185 13.08 -5.30 7.13
N ILE A 186 12.96 -5.72 8.40
CA ILE A 186 12.69 -4.82 9.53
C ILE A 186 13.69 -3.67 9.65
N PRO A 187 15.01 -3.85 9.52
CA PRO A 187 15.95 -2.72 9.61
C PRO A 187 15.71 -1.65 8.54
N ARG A 188 15.23 -2.07 7.38
CA ARG A 188 14.94 -1.21 6.22
C ARG A 188 13.60 -0.51 6.35
N LEU A 189 12.56 -1.21 6.80
CA LEU A 189 11.29 -0.59 7.18
C LEU A 189 11.50 0.47 8.26
N ARG A 190 12.31 0.17 9.28
CA ARG A 190 12.63 1.13 10.35
C ARG A 190 13.30 2.42 9.80
N LYS A 191 14.19 2.30 8.81
CA LYS A 191 14.79 3.47 8.15
C LYS A 191 13.73 4.34 7.47
N LEU A 192 12.81 3.74 6.70
CA LEU A 192 11.72 4.48 6.04
C LEU A 192 10.79 5.14 7.06
N VAL A 193 10.42 4.42 8.12
CA VAL A 193 9.56 4.96 9.19
C VAL A 193 10.24 6.13 9.90
N GLN A 194 11.52 6.00 10.24
CA GLN A 194 12.28 7.09 10.88
C GLN A 194 12.38 8.32 10.00
N GLU A 195 12.62 8.14 8.69
CA GLU A 195 12.70 9.24 7.75
C GLU A 195 11.37 9.99 7.64
N ALA A 196 10.24 9.26 7.49
CA ALA A 196 8.93 9.85 7.44
C ALA A 196 8.56 10.59 8.74
N ARG A 197 8.82 9.97 9.89
CA ARG A 197 8.55 10.59 11.22
C ARG A 197 9.41 11.82 11.47
N ARG A 198 10.68 11.80 11.06
CA ARG A 198 11.57 12.98 11.16
C ARG A 198 11.05 14.19 10.40
N ARG A 199 10.28 13.94 9.34
CA ARG A 199 9.62 14.96 8.52
C ARG A 199 8.20 15.30 8.98
N GLY A 200 7.74 14.75 10.09
CA GLY A 200 6.42 15.01 10.67
C GLY A 200 5.28 14.25 10.01
N LEU A 201 5.57 13.26 9.15
CA LEU A 201 4.54 12.48 8.47
C LEU A 201 4.01 11.35 9.34
N TYR A 202 2.71 11.09 9.27
CA TYR A 202 2.13 9.83 9.74
C TYR A 202 2.56 8.68 8.83
N VAL A 203 2.76 7.49 9.42
CA VAL A 203 3.26 6.32 8.66
C VAL A 203 2.33 5.14 8.90
N ILE A 204 1.79 4.60 7.82
CA ILE A 204 0.93 3.43 7.80
C ILE A 204 1.69 2.31 7.07
N LEU A 205 1.72 1.10 7.62
CA LEU A 205 2.16 -0.08 6.87
C LEU A 205 0.97 -0.66 6.10
N HIS A 206 1.13 -0.92 4.83
CA HIS A 206 0.23 -1.81 4.08
C HIS A 206 0.95 -3.13 3.80
N SER A 207 0.31 -4.24 4.22
CA SER A 207 0.79 -5.58 3.91
C SER A 207 -0.37 -6.56 3.92
N CYS A 208 -0.70 -7.12 2.76
CA CYS A 208 -1.74 -8.14 2.62
C CYS A 208 -1.31 -9.48 3.23
N GLY A 209 -2.30 -10.37 3.42
CA GLY A 209 -2.07 -11.72 3.93
C GLY A 209 -1.89 -11.83 5.44
N ASN A 210 -1.41 -12.97 5.87
CA ASN A 210 -1.17 -13.26 7.28
C ASN A 210 0.23 -12.77 7.70
N ILE A 211 0.28 -11.61 8.31
CA ILE A 211 1.48 -11.01 8.89
C ILE A 211 1.49 -11.07 10.42
N GLU A 212 0.56 -11.81 11.06
CA GLU A 212 0.47 -11.87 12.51
C GLU A 212 1.80 -12.24 13.19
N PRO A 213 2.61 -13.22 12.67
CA PRO A 213 3.92 -13.53 13.24
C PRO A 213 4.95 -12.41 13.17
N LEU A 214 4.70 -11.36 12.35
CA LEU A 214 5.59 -10.23 12.13
C LEU A 214 5.19 -8.98 12.92
N LEU A 215 3.95 -8.92 13.45
CA LEU A 215 3.36 -7.71 14.02
C LEU A 215 4.14 -7.14 15.22
N GLU A 216 4.80 -7.98 16.02
CA GLU A 216 5.60 -7.49 17.15
C GLU A 216 6.80 -6.67 16.64
N SER A 217 7.57 -7.21 15.70
CA SER A 217 8.71 -6.48 15.11
C SER A 217 8.29 -5.27 14.27
N ILE A 218 7.10 -5.33 13.65
CA ILE A 218 6.49 -4.19 12.96
C ILE A 218 6.12 -3.09 13.95
N ALA A 219 5.52 -3.43 15.10
CA ALA A 219 5.21 -2.46 16.16
C ALA A 219 6.46 -1.72 16.65
N GLU A 220 7.59 -2.42 16.79
CA GLU A 220 8.87 -1.82 17.18
C GLU A 220 9.49 -0.88 16.14
N CYS A 221 9.04 -0.94 14.88
CA CYS A 221 9.48 0.02 13.85
C CYS A 221 8.89 1.41 14.09
N GLY A 222 7.77 1.53 14.81
CA GLY A 222 7.13 2.80 15.13
C GLY A 222 6.12 3.27 14.08
N PHE A 223 5.47 2.37 13.36
CA PHE A 223 4.31 2.67 12.52
C PHE A 223 3.16 3.25 13.36
N HIS A 224 2.43 4.22 12.81
CA HIS A 224 1.24 4.78 13.45
C HIS A 224 0.01 3.89 13.23
N ALA A 225 -0.05 3.19 12.10
CA ALA A 225 -1.13 2.26 11.80
C ALA A 225 -0.64 1.08 10.94
N VAL A 226 -1.40 -0.02 10.95
CA VAL A 226 -1.21 -1.21 10.09
C VAL A 226 -2.48 -1.46 9.29
N HIS A 227 -2.34 -1.63 7.98
CA HIS A 227 -3.38 -1.90 6.99
C HIS A 227 -2.99 -3.10 6.11
N PRO A 228 -3.93 -3.99 5.76
CA PRO A 228 -5.11 -4.30 6.55
C PRO A 228 -4.78 -5.39 7.58
N LEU A 229 -5.64 -5.57 8.55
CA LEU A 229 -5.77 -6.89 9.18
C LEU A 229 -6.71 -7.70 8.31
N GLN A 230 -6.16 -8.53 7.43
CA GLN A 230 -6.94 -9.21 6.40
C GLN A 230 -7.81 -10.33 7.00
N PRO A 231 -9.17 -10.20 6.94
CA PRO A 231 -10.06 -11.27 7.36
C PRO A 231 -9.81 -12.55 6.55
N GLY A 232 -9.96 -13.71 7.18
CA GLY A 232 -9.69 -15.00 6.55
C GLY A 232 -8.23 -15.42 6.51
N ALA A 233 -7.27 -14.47 6.55
CA ALA A 233 -5.85 -14.76 6.75
C ALA A 233 -5.45 -14.68 8.23
N MET A 234 -6.06 -13.75 8.98
CA MET A 234 -5.83 -13.53 10.42
C MET A 234 -7.15 -13.44 11.18
N ASN A 235 -7.13 -13.71 12.50
CA ASN A 235 -8.24 -13.35 13.37
C ASN A 235 -8.20 -11.84 13.67
N THR A 236 -8.86 -11.06 12.81
CA THR A 236 -8.84 -9.60 12.84
C THR A 236 -9.22 -9.02 14.21
N LEU A 237 -10.27 -9.55 14.86
CA LEU A 237 -10.74 -9.03 16.15
C LEU A 237 -9.77 -9.34 17.29
N GLU A 238 -9.17 -10.52 17.28
CA GLU A 238 -8.17 -10.93 18.28
C GLU A 238 -6.91 -10.08 18.14
N VAL A 239 -6.40 -9.94 16.91
CA VAL A 239 -5.23 -9.10 16.62
C VAL A 239 -5.49 -7.64 16.98
N ALA A 240 -6.68 -7.11 16.65
CA ALA A 240 -7.06 -5.75 16.99
C ALA A 240 -7.02 -5.51 18.51
N ARG A 241 -7.56 -6.43 19.30
CA ARG A 241 -7.51 -6.35 20.78
C ARG A 241 -6.09 -6.44 21.32
N LYS A 242 -5.28 -7.38 20.80
CA LYS A 242 -3.91 -7.64 21.25
C LYS A 242 -2.97 -6.46 21.02
N TYR A 243 -3.13 -5.76 19.90
CA TYR A 243 -2.26 -4.66 19.51
C TYR A 243 -2.84 -3.27 19.77
N LYS A 244 -4.01 -3.20 20.42
CA LYS A 244 -4.64 -1.94 20.83
C LYS A 244 -3.65 -1.07 21.62
N GLY A 245 -3.43 0.16 21.14
CA GLY A 245 -2.49 1.11 21.75
C GLY A 245 -1.03 0.97 21.32
N LYS A 246 -0.63 -0.09 20.61
CA LYS A 246 0.70 -0.17 19.99
C LYS A 246 0.73 0.59 18.65
N PHE A 247 -0.30 0.43 17.85
CA PHE A 247 -0.56 1.15 16.59
C PHE A 247 -2.07 1.16 16.33
N ALA A 248 -2.53 2.05 15.47
CA ALA A 248 -3.92 2.04 15.01
C ALA A 248 -4.15 0.90 14.00
N ILE A 249 -5.34 0.32 14.04
CA ILE A 249 -5.77 -0.69 13.08
C ILE A 249 -6.49 0.00 11.92
N CYS A 250 -6.00 -0.17 10.69
CA CYS A 250 -6.64 0.35 9.50
C CYS A 250 -7.25 -0.81 8.72
N THR A 251 -8.56 -1.05 8.85
CA THR A 251 -9.28 -2.17 8.21
C THR A 251 -10.78 -1.97 8.33
N GLY A 252 -11.60 -2.87 7.80
CA GLY A 252 -13.05 -2.84 8.03
C GLY A 252 -13.87 -3.53 6.97
N PHE A 253 -13.77 -3.13 5.71
CA PHE A 253 -14.56 -3.72 4.64
C PHE A 253 -13.77 -4.83 3.94
N ASP A 254 -14.20 -6.09 4.14
CA ASP A 254 -13.54 -7.27 3.58
C ASP A 254 -13.82 -7.41 2.08
N VAL A 255 -12.93 -6.87 1.25
CA VAL A 255 -13.09 -6.87 -0.21
C VAL A 255 -13.05 -8.27 -0.84
N GLN A 256 -12.57 -9.30 -0.13
CA GLN A 256 -12.55 -10.68 -0.66
C GLN A 256 -13.89 -11.38 -0.50
N ARG A 257 -14.66 -11.05 0.54
CA ARG A 257 -15.92 -11.73 0.88
C ARG A 257 -17.17 -10.86 0.66
N GLN A 258 -17.02 -9.58 0.37
CA GLN A 258 -18.11 -8.62 0.25
C GLN A 258 -19.22 -9.03 -0.74
N HIS A 259 -18.86 -9.78 -1.80
CA HIS A 259 -19.83 -10.28 -2.79
C HIS A 259 -20.75 -11.39 -2.23
N ALA A 260 -20.35 -12.05 -1.15
CA ALA A 260 -21.09 -13.15 -0.53
C ALA A 260 -21.80 -12.73 0.77
N LEU A 261 -21.57 -11.53 1.28
CA LEU A 261 -22.18 -11.02 2.51
C LEU A 261 -23.49 -10.30 2.22
N LYS A 262 -24.40 -10.32 3.20
CA LYS A 262 -25.57 -9.47 3.21
C LYS A 262 -25.24 -8.13 3.88
N PRO A 263 -25.96 -7.03 3.57
CA PRO A 263 -25.73 -5.72 4.19
C PRO A 263 -25.72 -5.76 5.73
N GLU A 264 -26.61 -6.53 6.35
CA GLU A 264 -26.70 -6.67 7.81
C GLU A 264 -25.44 -7.33 8.41
N GLU A 265 -24.83 -8.27 7.67
CA GLU A 265 -23.58 -8.92 8.08
C GLU A 265 -22.41 -7.95 8.00
N VAL A 266 -22.39 -7.06 6.99
CA VAL A 266 -21.38 -5.99 6.87
C VAL A 266 -21.53 -5.01 8.04
N GLU A 267 -22.74 -4.55 8.35
CA GLU A 267 -22.97 -3.64 9.51
C GLU A 267 -22.52 -4.29 10.82
N GLN A 268 -22.82 -5.56 11.04
CA GLN A 268 -22.44 -6.28 12.24
C GLN A 268 -20.91 -6.40 12.38
N GLN A 269 -20.19 -6.75 11.29
CA GLN A 269 -18.72 -6.83 11.29
C GLN A 269 -18.07 -5.49 11.61
N VAL A 270 -18.59 -4.40 11.06
CA VAL A 270 -18.09 -3.04 11.34
C VAL A 270 -18.30 -2.68 12.80
N LYS A 271 -19.50 -2.98 13.35
CA LYS A 271 -19.81 -2.74 14.77
C LYS A 271 -18.83 -3.48 15.69
N GLU A 272 -18.64 -4.77 15.47
CA GLU A 272 -17.72 -5.61 16.25
C GLU A 272 -16.27 -5.10 16.19
N LEU A 273 -15.85 -4.63 15.03
CA LEU A 273 -14.52 -4.06 14.86
C LEU A 273 -14.36 -2.74 15.61
N ILE A 274 -15.36 -1.86 15.55
CA ILE A 274 -15.39 -0.61 16.33
C ILE A 274 -15.30 -0.91 17.82
N GLU A 275 -16.08 -1.85 18.33
CA GLU A 275 -16.06 -2.26 19.73
C GLU A 275 -14.68 -2.84 20.15
N ALA A 276 -14.02 -3.58 19.26
CA ALA A 276 -12.75 -4.21 19.56
C ALA A 276 -11.55 -3.23 19.54
N ALA A 277 -11.54 -2.29 18.60
CA ALA A 277 -10.35 -1.52 18.25
C ALA A 277 -10.41 -0.02 18.64
N SER A 278 -11.62 0.57 18.85
CA SER A 278 -11.70 1.99 19.20
C SER A 278 -10.97 2.34 20.50
N PRO A 279 -10.36 3.53 20.61
CA PRO A 279 -10.31 4.62 19.63
C PRO A 279 -9.18 4.49 18.59
N HIS A 280 -8.47 3.36 18.53
CA HIS A 280 -7.31 3.15 17.66
C HIS A 280 -7.71 2.43 16.35
N LEU A 281 -8.78 2.89 15.71
CA LEU A 281 -9.32 2.31 14.47
C LEU A 281 -9.45 3.36 13.37
N ILE A 282 -8.98 3.00 12.18
CA ILE A 282 -9.25 3.69 10.92
C ILE A 282 -10.09 2.73 10.08
N LEU A 283 -11.36 3.05 9.86
CA LEU A 283 -12.23 2.24 9.02
C LEU A 283 -11.88 2.43 7.55
N ALA A 284 -11.47 1.35 6.90
CA ALA A 284 -11.09 1.33 5.50
C ALA A 284 -11.45 -0.01 4.83
N PRO A 285 -11.60 -0.06 3.51
CA PRO A 285 -11.58 -1.32 2.78
C PRO A 285 -10.23 -2.04 2.98
N THR A 286 -10.24 -3.37 3.00
CA THR A 286 -9.00 -4.16 3.18
C THR A 286 -8.10 -4.15 1.94
N ASN A 287 -8.63 -3.74 0.79
CA ASN A 287 -7.91 -3.52 -0.47
C ASN A 287 -8.80 -2.67 -1.40
N ALA A 288 -8.44 -2.57 -2.69
CA ALA A 288 -9.26 -1.88 -3.69
C ALA A 288 -10.66 -2.49 -3.81
N ILE A 289 -11.68 -1.64 -3.80
CA ILE A 289 -13.07 -2.05 -4.07
C ILE A 289 -13.18 -2.41 -5.55
N THR A 290 -13.65 -3.61 -5.84
CA THR A 290 -13.79 -4.12 -7.22
C THR A 290 -15.18 -3.84 -7.79
N ASN A 291 -15.32 -3.99 -9.11
CA ASN A 291 -16.62 -3.87 -9.79
C ASN A 291 -17.63 -4.94 -9.41
N GLU A 292 -17.18 -6.02 -8.76
CA GLU A 292 -18.01 -7.12 -8.27
C GLU A 292 -18.64 -6.82 -6.90
N THR A 293 -18.24 -5.71 -6.27
CA THR A 293 -18.79 -5.28 -4.98
C THR A 293 -20.23 -4.87 -5.14
N PRO A 294 -21.19 -5.52 -4.45
CA PRO A 294 -22.56 -5.04 -4.40
C PRO A 294 -22.61 -3.63 -3.79
N PRO A 295 -23.19 -2.64 -4.49
CA PRO A 295 -23.29 -1.27 -3.96
C PRO A 295 -23.96 -1.20 -2.58
N GLU A 296 -24.95 -2.06 -2.34
CA GLU A 296 -25.67 -2.16 -1.05
C GLU A 296 -24.74 -2.50 0.11
N ASN A 297 -23.71 -3.33 -0.11
CA ASN A 297 -22.74 -3.68 0.91
C ASN A 297 -21.78 -2.52 1.21
N LEU A 298 -21.39 -1.74 0.18
CA LEU A 298 -20.63 -0.53 0.39
C LEU A 298 -21.46 0.51 1.20
N PHE A 299 -22.73 0.69 0.86
CA PHE A 299 -23.61 1.60 1.62
C PHE A 299 -23.84 1.11 3.05
N ALA A 300 -23.96 -0.19 3.28
CA ALA A 300 -24.04 -0.77 4.62
C ALA A 300 -22.78 -0.47 5.46
N PHE A 301 -21.61 -0.58 4.85
CA PHE A 301 -20.34 -0.20 5.50
C PHE A 301 -20.31 1.28 5.89
N LEU A 302 -20.69 2.18 4.98
CA LEU A 302 -20.74 3.62 5.25
C LEU A 302 -21.77 3.97 6.31
N HIS A 303 -22.96 3.35 6.27
CA HIS A 303 -24.01 3.52 7.28
C HIS A 303 -23.56 3.03 8.66
N ALA A 304 -22.91 1.88 8.74
CA ALA A 304 -22.38 1.34 9.99
C ALA A 304 -21.32 2.28 10.61
N ARG A 305 -20.45 2.87 9.78
CA ARG A 305 -19.51 3.91 10.23
C ARG A 305 -20.23 5.09 10.89
N GLU A 306 -21.28 5.61 10.24
CA GLU A 306 -22.05 6.75 10.78
C GLU A 306 -22.79 6.39 12.07
N LYS A 307 -23.35 5.18 12.13
CA LYS A 307 -24.17 4.71 13.24
C LYS A 307 -23.36 4.35 14.49
N PHE A 308 -22.20 3.73 14.32
CA PHE A 308 -21.40 3.17 15.41
C PHE A 308 -20.05 3.85 15.62
N GLY A 309 -19.58 4.65 14.66
CA GLY A 309 -18.25 5.27 14.68
C GLY A 309 -18.18 6.60 15.43
N VAL A 310 -19.28 7.08 16.01
CA VAL A 310 -19.28 8.31 16.80
C VAL A 310 -18.63 8.02 18.14
N LEU A 311 -17.44 8.58 18.33
CA LEU A 311 -16.77 8.61 19.64
C LEU A 311 -17.46 9.71 20.46
N GLY A 312 -18.12 9.31 21.56
CA GLY A 312 -18.77 10.22 22.48
C GLY A 312 -17.77 11.16 23.20
#